data_b6095bf967392e39ed44892767288b25
#
_entry.id   b6095bf967392e39ed44892767288b25
#
_cell.length_a   1.000
_cell.length_b   1.000
_cell.length_c   1.000
_cell.angle_alpha   90.00
_cell.angle_beta   90.00
_cell.angle_gamma   90.00
#
_symmetry.space_group_name_H-M   'P 1'
#
loop_
_entity.id
_entity.type
_entity.pdbx_description
1 polymer ?
#
loop_
_entity_poly.entity_id
_entity_poly.type
_entity_poly.pdbx_seq_one_letter_code
_entity_poly.pdbx_strand_id
1 'polypeptide(L)'
;IRPHVPWYAPKQWFDLYPPDKLTLPSYLPNDWDDLPEIAKQIAFKGMMPTTDWAIESGEWSKIVQAYLACVSFVDQQVGVVLDALENSAYKDNTIVVLWSDHGYELGEKGSFGKQTIWSESTRVPLVFKSPKIDVQQSIPQAVELLDVYPTLIDLAALPPNPTNEGKSLLPLINQQIDSTAVAITTYGQNNHSMINMQYRYIFYENGAEELYDLQKDPEERYNIANHEALDVLKTDMRKNLPKINVDWKVGSSHIINDYFKRTSKQIKNQKK
;
A
#
# COMPACT_ATOMS: atom_id res chain seq x y z
N ILE A 1 -2.63 -8.68 14.54
CA ILE A 1 -1.40 -8.45 13.79
C ILE A 1 -1.07 -6.96 13.88
N ARG A 2 0.20 -6.61 14.11
CA ARG A 2 0.66 -5.23 14.17
C ARG A 2 1.33 -4.86 12.84
N PRO A 3 1.29 -3.60 12.42
CA PRO A 3 0.77 -2.39 13.08
C PRO A 3 -0.74 -2.10 12.91
N HIS A 4 -1.59 -3.08 12.70
CA HIS A 4 -3.04 -2.85 12.59
C HIS A 4 -3.62 -2.16 13.83
N VAL A 5 -4.58 -1.24 13.65
CA VAL A 5 -5.33 -0.62 14.74
C VAL A 5 -6.14 -1.64 15.55
N PRO A 6 -6.37 -1.46 16.86
CA PRO A 6 -5.82 -0.40 17.71
C PRO A 6 -4.33 -0.60 17.99
N TRP A 7 -3.56 0.49 18.02
CA TRP A 7 -2.12 0.46 18.18
C TRP A 7 -1.72 0.22 19.64
N TYR A 8 -1.50 -1.03 19.98
CA TYR A 8 -1.01 -1.45 21.31
C TYR A 8 0.36 -2.09 21.17
N ALA A 9 1.34 -1.52 21.86
CA ALA A 9 2.68 -2.06 22.02
C ALA A 9 3.14 -1.82 23.46
N PRO A 10 4.12 -2.58 24.01
CA PRO A 10 4.73 -2.26 25.29
C PRO A 10 5.32 -0.84 25.32
N LYS A 11 5.25 -0.19 26.48
CA LYS A 11 5.66 1.22 26.68
C LYS A 11 7.04 1.55 26.12
N GLN A 12 8.01 0.64 26.28
CA GLN A 12 9.37 0.84 25.79
C GLN A 12 9.48 1.18 24.29
N TRP A 13 8.52 0.73 23.46
CA TRP A 13 8.48 1.03 22.03
C TRP A 13 7.95 2.44 21.77
N PHE A 14 7.02 2.92 22.58
CA PHE A 14 6.57 4.32 22.53
C PHE A 14 7.68 5.30 22.95
N ASP A 15 8.49 4.91 23.92
CA ASP A 15 9.60 5.74 24.44
C ASP A 15 10.69 6.00 23.39
N LEU A 16 10.77 5.18 22.32
CA LEU A 16 11.68 5.40 21.19
C LEU A 16 11.28 6.62 20.33
N TYR A 17 10.01 7.01 20.38
CA TYR A 17 9.42 7.99 19.48
C TYR A 17 8.74 9.15 20.24
N PRO A 18 9.50 10.01 20.94
CA PRO A 18 8.92 11.19 21.61
C PRO A 18 8.15 12.05 20.61
N PRO A 19 6.87 12.39 20.86
CA PRO A 19 6.02 13.10 19.89
C PRO A 19 6.56 14.45 19.45
N ASP A 20 7.29 15.13 20.33
CA ASP A 20 7.93 16.45 20.09
C ASP A 20 9.19 16.37 19.21
N LYS A 21 9.70 15.16 18.93
CA LYS A 21 10.89 14.91 18.10
C LYS A 21 10.59 14.20 16.79
N LEU A 22 9.33 13.85 16.55
CA LEU A 22 8.96 13.15 15.32
C LEU A 22 8.92 14.11 14.13
N THR A 23 9.47 13.63 13.02
CA THR A 23 9.16 14.21 11.71
C THR A 23 7.81 13.64 11.29
N LEU A 24 6.80 14.49 11.19
CA LEU A 24 5.49 14.08 10.72
C LEU A 24 5.48 13.88 9.21
N PRO A 25 4.59 13.04 8.68
CA PRO A 25 4.34 12.95 7.26
C PRO A 25 4.07 14.32 6.65
N SER A 26 4.39 14.45 5.38
CA SER A 26 4.14 15.69 4.67
C SER A 26 2.64 15.88 4.43
N TYR A 27 2.13 17.07 4.69
CA TYR A 27 0.75 17.44 4.49
C TYR A 27 0.62 18.73 3.71
N LEU A 28 -0.23 18.71 2.69
CA LEU A 28 -0.60 19.86 1.87
C LEU A 28 -2.10 20.13 2.05
N PRO A 29 -2.52 21.24 2.69
CA PRO A 29 -3.94 21.48 3.00
C PRO A 29 -4.86 21.49 1.78
N ASN A 30 -4.36 21.85 0.61
CA ASN A 30 -5.09 21.88 -0.66
C ASN A 30 -4.76 20.71 -1.61
N ASP A 31 -4.19 19.64 -1.10
CA ASP A 31 -3.79 18.44 -1.88
C ASP A 31 -4.97 17.79 -2.62
N TRP A 32 -6.19 18.10 -2.21
CA TRP A 32 -7.40 17.57 -2.83
C TRP A 32 -7.99 18.44 -3.93
N ASP A 33 -7.41 19.62 -4.21
CA ASP A 33 -8.02 20.59 -5.15
C ASP A 33 -7.98 20.09 -6.60
N ASP A 34 -6.94 19.34 -6.97
CA ASP A 34 -6.77 18.76 -8.31
C ASP A 34 -7.18 17.29 -8.42
N LEU A 35 -7.72 16.71 -7.33
CA LEU A 35 -8.22 15.34 -7.34
C LEU A 35 -9.65 15.25 -7.91
N PRO A 36 -9.94 14.22 -8.70
CA PRO A 36 -11.30 13.97 -9.13
C PRO A 36 -12.20 13.57 -7.95
N GLU A 37 -13.48 13.90 -8.03
CA GLU A 37 -14.45 13.65 -6.94
C GLU A 37 -14.53 12.18 -6.53
N ILE A 38 -14.37 11.25 -7.47
CA ILE A 38 -14.36 9.81 -7.18
C ILE A 38 -13.17 9.41 -6.29
N ALA A 39 -12.01 10.03 -6.48
CA ALA A 39 -10.83 9.80 -5.62
C ALA A 39 -11.13 10.19 -4.17
N LYS A 40 -11.76 11.36 -3.98
CA LYS A 40 -12.18 11.84 -2.66
C LYS A 40 -13.19 10.90 -2.00
N GLN A 41 -14.14 10.37 -2.76
CA GLN A 41 -15.13 9.40 -2.27
C GLN A 41 -14.49 8.06 -1.88
N ILE A 42 -13.47 7.61 -2.61
CA ILE A 42 -12.70 6.40 -2.27
C ILE A 42 -11.88 6.63 -1.00
N ALA A 43 -11.21 7.76 -0.86
CA ALA A 43 -10.34 8.07 0.27
C ALA A 43 -11.12 8.37 1.56
N PHE A 44 -12.22 9.11 1.46
CA PHE A 44 -12.99 9.54 2.64
C PHE A 44 -13.90 8.44 3.18
N LYS A 45 -13.52 7.83 4.28
CA LYS A 45 -14.26 6.71 4.91
C LYS A 45 -15.21 7.13 6.03
N GLY A 46 -15.28 8.40 6.40
CA GLY A 46 -16.18 8.91 7.44
C GLY A 46 -15.99 8.32 8.85
N MET A 47 -15.20 7.29 8.98
CA MET A 47 -14.85 6.62 10.24
C MET A 47 -13.43 6.95 10.70
N MET A 48 -12.57 7.35 9.77
CA MET A 48 -11.19 7.71 10.05
C MET A 48 -11.11 9.23 10.28
N PRO A 49 -10.22 9.69 11.15
CA PRO A 49 -9.98 11.11 11.31
C PRO A 49 -9.40 11.72 10.03
N THR A 50 -9.56 13.02 9.86
CA THR A 50 -8.84 13.79 8.85
C THR A 50 -7.54 14.34 9.42
N THR A 51 -6.60 14.72 8.56
CA THR A 51 -5.35 15.34 9.00
C THR A 51 -5.59 16.71 9.62
N ASP A 52 -6.57 17.48 9.11
CA ASP A 52 -6.99 18.74 9.74
C ASP A 52 -7.43 18.53 11.18
N TRP A 53 -8.28 17.54 11.44
CA TRP A 53 -8.68 17.21 12.80
C TRP A 53 -7.47 16.81 13.67
N ALA A 54 -6.55 16.04 13.14
CA ALA A 54 -5.36 15.60 13.89
C ALA A 54 -4.41 16.78 14.23
N ILE A 55 -4.35 17.78 13.35
CA ILE A 55 -3.63 19.04 13.59
C ILE A 55 -4.34 19.86 14.67
N GLU A 56 -5.64 20.14 14.49
CA GLU A 56 -6.43 20.97 15.39
C GLU A 56 -6.49 20.40 16.82
N SER A 57 -6.59 19.07 16.94
CA SER A 57 -6.62 18.37 18.23
C SER A 57 -5.24 18.15 18.87
N GLY A 58 -4.16 18.33 18.11
CA GLY A 58 -2.79 18.01 18.55
C GLY A 58 -2.51 16.50 18.69
N GLU A 59 -3.30 15.66 18.03
CA GLU A 59 -3.17 14.20 18.14
C GLU A 59 -2.27 13.57 17.06
N TRP A 60 -1.90 14.31 16.00
CA TRP A 60 -1.18 13.74 14.87
C TRP A 60 0.15 13.08 15.27
N SER A 61 0.99 13.77 16.04
CA SER A 61 2.26 13.20 16.49
C SER A 61 2.09 11.95 17.35
N LYS A 62 1.02 11.87 18.16
CA LYS A 62 0.70 10.69 18.98
C LYS A 62 0.23 9.52 18.13
N ILE A 63 -0.52 9.80 17.06
CA ILE A 63 -0.94 8.79 16.07
C ILE A 63 0.29 8.18 15.39
N VAL A 64 1.19 9.03 14.89
CA VAL A 64 2.44 8.60 14.25
C VAL A 64 3.33 7.83 15.24
N GLN A 65 3.48 8.33 16.48
CA GLN A 65 4.19 7.62 17.55
C GLN A 65 3.66 6.20 17.75
N ALA A 66 2.35 6.06 17.88
CA ALA A 66 1.72 4.78 18.15
C ALA A 66 1.91 3.78 17.01
N TYR A 67 1.85 4.25 15.77
CA TYR A 67 2.14 3.44 14.59
C TYR A 67 3.60 2.95 14.59
N LEU A 68 4.56 3.87 14.74
CA LEU A 68 6.00 3.55 14.77
C LEU A 68 6.37 2.62 15.92
N ALA A 69 5.78 2.81 17.10
CA ALA A 69 5.95 1.91 18.24
C ALA A 69 5.49 0.47 17.90
N CYS A 70 4.37 0.34 17.19
CA CYS A 70 3.89 -0.97 16.74
C CYS A 70 4.79 -1.59 15.66
N VAL A 71 5.36 -0.77 14.76
CA VAL A 71 6.32 -1.24 13.74
C VAL A 71 7.57 -1.79 14.42
N SER A 72 8.18 -1.03 15.35
CA SER A 72 9.37 -1.49 16.08
C SER A 72 9.11 -2.73 16.93
N PHE A 73 7.91 -2.83 17.51
CA PHE A 73 7.51 -4.04 18.22
C PHE A 73 7.45 -5.27 17.31
N VAL A 74 6.87 -5.12 16.11
CA VAL A 74 6.82 -6.20 15.11
C VAL A 74 8.23 -6.56 14.62
N ASP A 75 9.06 -5.56 14.35
CA ASP A 75 10.44 -5.78 13.90
C ASP A 75 11.22 -6.65 14.89
N GLN A 76 11.10 -6.37 16.19
CA GLN A 76 11.69 -7.24 17.23
C GLN A 76 11.15 -8.67 17.16
N GLN A 77 9.83 -8.86 16.96
CA GLN A 77 9.27 -10.22 16.89
C GLN A 77 9.77 -10.98 15.65
N VAL A 78 9.93 -10.26 14.53
CA VAL A 78 10.55 -10.82 13.32
C VAL A 78 12.00 -11.26 13.64
N GLY A 79 12.76 -10.42 14.34
CA GLY A 79 14.11 -10.75 14.80
C GLY A 79 14.15 -12.06 15.61
N VAL A 80 13.25 -12.23 16.57
CA VAL A 80 13.16 -13.47 17.38
C VAL A 80 12.95 -14.72 16.51
N VAL A 81 12.10 -14.61 15.47
CA VAL A 81 11.86 -15.73 14.54
C VAL A 81 13.07 -16.01 13.67
N LEU A 82 13.73 -14.96 13.17
CA LEU A 82 14.93 -15.09 12.35
C LEU A 82 16.11 -15.65 13.15
N ASP A 83 16.28 -15.25 14.40
CA ASP A 83 17.30 -15.79 15.31
C ASP A 83 17.06 -17.29 15.59
N ALA A 84 15.80 -17.67 15.79
CA ALA A 84 15.45 -19.09 15.97
C ALA A 84 15.78 -19.92 14.71
N LEU A 85 15.52 -19.37 13.52
CA LEU A 85 15.88 -20.02 12.25
C LEU A 85 17.41 -20.13 12.12
N GLU A 86 18.16 -19.07 12.37
CA GLU A 86 19.62 -19.02 12.24
C GLU A 86 20.31 -20.04 13.17
N ASN A 87 19.74 -20.29 14.34
CA ASN A 87 20.22 -21.27 15.30
C ASN A 87 19.63 -22.67 15.10
N SER A 88 18.94 -22.93 14.01
CA SER A 88 18.33 -24.23 13.71
C SER A 88 19.09 -25.02 12.65
N ALA A 89 18.78 -26.29 12.53
CA ALA A 89 19.27 -27.14 11.44
C ALA A 89 18.65 -26.77 10.06
N TYR A 90 17.70 -25.85 10.01
CA TYR A 90 16.95 -25.48 8.80
C TYR A 90 17.44 -24.18 8.15
N LYS A 91 18.41 -23.47 8.75
CA LYS A 91 18.86 -22.15 8.28
C LYS A 91 19.29 -22.13 6.80
N ASP A 92 19.96 -23.21 6.36
CA ASP A 92 20.50 -23.31 5.01
C ASP A 92 19.51 -23.96 4.02
N ASN A 93 18.30 -24.26 4.47
CA ASN A 93 17.26 -24.91 3.65
C ASN A 93 15.86 -24.27 3.84
N THR A 94 15.82 -22.98 4.12
CA THR A 94 14.55 -22.26 4.33
C THR A 94 14.49 -21.03 3.43
N ILE A 95 13.37 -20.85 2.74
CA ILE A 95 13.03 -19.62 2.05
C ILE A 95 12.28 -18.72 3.04
N VAL A 96 12.76 -17.49 3.19
CA VAL A 96 12.11 -16.48 4.03
C VAL A 96 11.52 -15.40 3.12
N VAL A 97 10.25 -15.08 3.32
CA VAL A 97 9.59 -13.93 2.68
C VAL A 97 9.04 -13.02 3.76
N LEU A 98 9.46 -11.76 3.75
CA LEU A 98 8.89 -10.70 4.58
C LEU A 98 8.11 -9.74 3.69
N TRP A 99 6.85 -9.53 4.01
CA TRP A 99 5.96 -8.65 3.25
C TRP A 99 4.84 -8.08 4.12
N SER A 100 4.18 -7.04 3.64
CA SER A 100 2.92 -6.54 4.21
C SER A 100 1.80 -6.67 3.18
N ASP A 101 0.57 -6.89 3.64
CA ASP A 101 -0.62 -7.02 2.78
C ASP A 101 -1.06 -5.67 2.19
N HIS A 102 -0.78 -4.56 2.86
CA HIS A 102 -1.04 -3.19 2.42
C HIS A 102 -0.14 -2.21 3.19
N GLY A 103 -0.05 -0.99 2.67
CA GLY A 103 0.53 0.15 3.36
C GLY A 103 -0.48 0.86 4.27
N TYR A 104 -0.18 2.11 4.67
CA TYR A 104 -1.06 2.90 5.53
C TYR A 104 -0.72 4.39 5.43
N GLU A 105 -1.71 5.25 5.22
CA GLU A 105 -1.59 6.69 5.28
C GLU A 105 -1.64 7.16 6.73
N LEU A 106 -0.70 8.00 7.11
CA LEU A 106 -0.55 8.57 8.46
C LEU A 106 -0.77 10.08 8.48
N GLY A 107 -1.60 10.57 7.58
CA GLY A 107 -1.94 11.97 7.41
C GLY A 107 -1.63 12.50 6.00
N GLU A 108 -0.90 11.74 5.17
CA GLU A 108 -0.76 12.03 3.76
C GLU A 108 -2.14 12.06 3.09
N LYS A 109 -2.28 12.82 2.01
CA LYS A 109 -3.57 12.95 1.31
C LYS A 109 -4.74 13.30 2.25
N GLY A 110 -4.48 14.01 3.35
CA GLY A 110 -5.51 14.49 4.28
C GLY A 110 -6.21 13.40 5.09
N SER A 111 -5.73 12.17 5.10
CA SER A 111 -6.42 11.05 5.70
C SER A 111 -5.53 10.08 6.49
N PHE A 112 -6.18 9.20 7.26
CA PHE A 112 -5.55 8.06 7.93
C PHE A 112 -6.23 6.79 7.45
N GLY A 113 -5.47 5.86 6.89
CA GLY A 113 -6.09 4.63 6.39
C GLY A 113 -5.26 3.85 5.40
N LYS A 114 -5.92 2.93 4.70
CA LYS A 114 -5.29 1.96 3.81
C LYS A 114 -6.12 1.61 2.57
N GLN A 115 -7.34 2.12 2.50
CA GLN A 115 -8.27 1.77 1.42
C GLN A 115 -8.26 2.85 0.34
N THR A 116 -7.08 3.22 -0.10
CA THR A 116 -6.84 4.11 -1.25
C THR A 116 -5.96 3.39 -2.27
N ILE A 117 -5.66 4.05 -3.38
CA ILE A 117 -4.86 3.51 -4.46
C ILE A 117 -3.61 4.36 -4.75
N TRP A 118 -3.24 5.23 -3.79
CA TRP A 118 -2.00 5.99 -3.77
C TRP A 118 -0.84 5.22 -3.13
N SER A 119 0.36 5.77 -3.20
CA SER A 119 1.60 5.09 -2.80
C SER A 119 1.59 4.59 -1.36
N GLU A 120 1.18 5.39 -0.40
CA GLU A 120 1.27 5.03 1.01
C GLU A 120 0.37 3.83 1.38
N SER A 121 -0.72 3.62 0.65
CA SER A 121 -1.60 2.46 0.83
C SER A 121 -1.15 1.23 0.03
N THR A 122 -0.43 1.41 -1.10
CA THR A 122 -0.15 0.34 -2.06
C THR A 122 1.32 -0.10 -2.08
N ARG A 123 2.23 0.72 -1.56
CA ARG A 123 3.65 0.39 -1.45
C ARG A 123 3.95 -0.32 -0.13
N VAL A 124 4.48 -1.52 -0.22
CA VAL A 124 4.76 -2.38 0.95
C VAL A 124 6.18 -2.93 0.91
N PRO A 125 6.77 -3.30 2.05
CA PRO A 125 7.99 -4.09 2.05
C PRO A 125 7.72 -5.44 1.37
N LEU A 126 8.69 -5.89 0.56
CA LEU A 126 8.73 -7.23 0.00
C LEU A 126 10.19 -7.68 -0.08
N VAL A 127 10.56 -8.64 0.73
CA VAL A 127 11.93 -9.14 0.85
C VAL A 127 11.94 -10.65 0.71
N PHE A 128 12.82 -11.16 -0.15
CA PHE A 128 13.11 -12.58 -0.27
C PHE A 128 14.53 -12.88 0.22
N LYS A 129 14.66 -13.88 1.09
CA LYS A 129 15.94 -14.53 1.43
C LYS A 129 15.80 -16.02 1.11
N SER A 130 16.74 -16.56 0.36
CA SER A 130 16.74 -17.98 -0.04
C SER A 130 18.18 -18.47 -0.19
N PRO A 131 18.48 -19.75 0.11
CA PRO A 131 19.77 -20.35 -0.22
C PRO A 131 20.14 -20.29 -1.71
N LYS A 132 19.16 -20.03 -2.58
CA LYS A 132 19.35 -19.87 -4.03
C LYS A 132 19.53 -18.41 -4.49
N ILE A 133 19.56 -17.47 -3.56
CA ILE A 133 19.75 -16.04 -3.85
C ILE A 133 21.07 -15.61 -3.22
N ASP A 134 22.09 -15.47 -4.05
CA ASP A 134 23.45 -15.15 -3.59
C ASP A 134 23.73 -13.65 -3.53
N VAL A 135 22.79 -12.81 -3.97
CA VAL A 135 22.98 -11.36 -4.13
C VAL A 135 22.08 -10.58 -3.18
N GLN A 136 22.70 -9.72 -2.37
CA GLN A 136 21.97 -8.71 -1.62
C GLN A 136 21.79 -7.48 -2.49
N GLN A 137 20.54 -7.16 -2.87
CA GLN A 137 20.23 -6.04 -3.74
C GLN A 137 18.88 -5.44 -3.42
N SER A 138 18.70 -4.15 -3.76
CA SER A 138 17.41 -3.50 -3.85
C SER A 138 17.03 -3.34 -5.31
N ILE A 139 15.80 -3.72 -5.64
CA ILE A 139 15.30 -3.73 -7.02
C ILE A 139 14.24 -2.63 -7.14
N PRO A 140 14.43 -1.63 -8.03
CA PRO A 140 13.52 -0.50 -8.15
C PRO A 140 12.28 -0.78 -8.99
N GLN A 141 12.24 -1.89 -9.72
CA GLN A 141 11.09 -2.25 -10.57
C GLN A 141 9.85 -2.50 -9.73
N ALA A 142 8.72 -1.94 -10.15
CA ALA A 142 7.42 -2.22 -9.54
C ALA A 142 7.02 -3.69 -9.76
N VAL A 143 6.49 -4.31 -8.70
CA VAL A 143 6.03 -5.71 -8.67
C VAL A 143 4.71 -5.79 -7.92
N GLU A 144 4.02 -6.91 -8.03
CA GLU A 144 2.73 -7.15 -7.37
C GLU A 144 2.86 -8.21 -6.27
N LEU A 145 2.05 -8.12 -5.22
CA LEU A 145 1.97 -9.20 -4.22
C LEU A 145 1.47 -10.52 -4.83
N LEU A 146 0.79 -10.45 -5.95
CA LEU A 146 0.37 -11.58 -6.75
C LEU A 146 1.56 -12.42 -7.24
N ASP A 147 2.73 -11.81 -7.37
CA ASP A 147 3.98 -12.43 -7.82
C ASP A 147 4.68 -13.27 -6.73
N VAL A 148 4.29 -13.13 -5.48
CA VAL A 148 4.90 -13.85 -4.35
C VAL A 148 4.73 -15.36 -4.50
N TYR A 149 3.52 -15.84 -4.80
CA TYR A 149 3.26 -17.26 -4.89
C TYR A 149 4.03 -17.94 -6.03
N PRO A 150 3.99 -17.47 -7.31
CA PRO A 150 4.79 -18.08 -8.36
C PRO A 150 6.30 -17.98 -8.11
N THR A 151 6.77 -16.93 -7.45
CA THR A 151 8.19 -16.84 -7.04
C THR A 151 8.58 -17.94 -6.06
N LEU A 152 7.71 -18.22 -5.06
CA LEU A 152 7.94 -19.32 -4.12
C LEU A 152 7.94 -20.69 -4.80
N ILE A 153 7.05 -20.91 -5.76
CA ILE A 153 7.01 -22.14 -6.57
C ILE A 153 8.35 -22.36 -7.29
N ASP A 154 8.88 -21.33 -7.95
CA ASP A 154 10.17 -21.38 -8.64
C ASP A 154 11.34 -21.62 -7.68
N LEU A 155 11.41 -20.87 -6.59
CA LEU A 155 12.45 -21.03 -5.57
C LEU A 155 12.43 -22.42 -4.94
N ALA A 156 11.26 -23.00 -4.74
CA ALA A 156 11.08 -24.34 -4.21
C ALA A 156 11.25 -25.45 -5.25
N ALA A 157 11.45 -25.11 -6.54
CA ALA A 157 11.49 -26.04 -7.67
C ALA A 157 10.24 -26.94 -7.74
N LEU A 158 9.06 -26.38 -7.48
CA LEU A 158 7.78 -27.04 -7.60
C LEU A 158 7.19 -26.85 -8.99
N PRO A 159 6.28 -27.73 -9.43
CA PRO A 159 5.58 -27.56 -10.69
C PRO A 159 4.77 -26.25 -10.72
N PRO A 160 4.78 -25.49 -11.83
CA PRO A 160 4.02 -24.25 -11.93
C PRO A 160 2.52 -24.52 -11.88
N ASN A 161 1.78 -23.60 -11.27
CA ASN A 161 0.33 -23.62 -11.31
C ASN A 161 -0.18 -22.74 -12.47
N PRO A 162 -0.81 -23.33 -13.51
CA PRO A 162 -1.23 -22.59 -14.69
C PRO A 162 -2.39 -21.61 -14.45
N THR A 163 -3.03 -21.67 -13.28
CA THR A 163 -4.11 -20.74 -12.92
C THR A 163 -3.62 -19.47 -12.23
N ASN A 164 -2.31 -19.37 -11.96
CA ASN A 164 -1.73 -18.16 -11.39
C ASN A 164 -1.73 -17.03 -12.40
N GLU A 165 -2.14 -15.84 -11.95
CA GLU A 165 -2.09 -14.61 -12.74
C GLU A 165 -0.77 -13.85 -12.52
N GLY A 166 -0.14 -14.00 -11.34
CA GLY A 166 1.16 -13.42 -11.02
C GLY A 166 2.31 -14.09 -11.77
N LYS A 167 3.46 -13.42 -11.79
CA LYS A 167 4.70 -13.85 -12.45
C LYS A 167 5.78 -14.12 -11.42
N SER A 168 6.65 -15.09 -11.69
CA SER A 168 7.83 -15.29 -10.84
C SER A 168 8.77 -14.10 -10.94
N LEU A 169 9.23 -13.62 -9.79
CA LEU A 169 10.23 -12.57 -9.67
C LEU A 169 11.67 -13.10 -9.78
N LEU A 170 11.87 -14.40 -9.98
CA LEU A 170 13.20 -14.99 -10.07
C LEU A 170 14.05 -14.41 -11.21
N PRO A 171 13.52 -14.14 -12.43
CA PRO A 171 14.26 -13.43 -13.46
C PRO A 171 14.72 -12.03 -13.01
N LEU A 172 13.84 -11.30 -12.30
CA LEU A 172 14.15 -9.97 -11.79
C LEU A 172 15.21 -10.02 -10.67
N ILE A 173 15.12 -10.98 -9.76
CA ILE A 173 16.12 -11.26 -8.72
C ILE A 173 17.49 -11.55 -9.39
N ASN A 174 17.50 -12.19 -10.54
CA ASN A 174 18.70 -12.43 -11.35
C ASN A 174 19.04 -11.23 -12.28
N GLN A 175 18.63 -10.02 -11.91
CA GLN A 175 18.95 -8.75 -12.57
C GLN A 175 18.39 -8.57 -14.00
N GLN A 176 17.36 -9.31 -14.37
CA GLN A 176 16.63 -9.10 -15.62
C GLN A 176 15.55 -8.04 -15.43
N ILE A 177 15.96 -6.77 -15.39
CA ILE A 177 15.05 -5.64 -15.18
C ILE A 177 14.27 -5.36 -16.47
N ASP A 178 12.94 -5.27 -16.34
CA ASP A 178 12.05 -4.80 -17.39
C ASP A 178 11.57 -3.38 -17.02
N SER A 179 12.12 -2.37 -17.68
CA SER A 179 11.76 -0.96 -17.44
C SER A 179 10.34 -0.62 -17.88
N THR A 180 9.68 -1.49 -18.64
CA THR A 180 8.29 -1.31 -19.09
C THR A 180 7.27 -1.99 -18.18
N ALA A 181 7.74 -2.75 -17.18
CA ALA A 181 6.87 -3.44 -16.25
C ALA A 181 5.96 -2.46 -15.49
N VAL A 182 4.69 -2.85 -15.37
CA VAL A 182 3.67 -2.10 -14.64
C VAL A 182 3.07 -3.03 -13.58
N ALA A 183 3.01 -2.55 -12.35
CA ALA A 183 2.25 -3.19 -11.28
C ALA A 183 0.89 -2.53 -11.12
N ILE A 184 -0.14 -3.31 -10.80
CA ILE A 184 -1.53 -2.87 -10.77
C ILE A 184 -2.11 -3.11 -9.38
N THR A 185 -2.79 -2.09 -8.85
CA THR A 185 -3.65 -2.21 -7.67
C THR A 185 -5.06 -1.82 -8.03
N THR A 186 -6.04 -2.61 -7.62
CA THR A 186 -7.44 -2.40 -7.93
C THR A 186 -8.25 -2.09 -6.68
N TYR A 187 -9.10 -1.06 -6.74
CA TYR A 187 -10.11 -0.75 -5.73
C TYR A 187 -11.53 -0.89 -6.30
N GLY A 188 -12.15 -2.02 -6.06
CA GLY A 188 -13.47 -2.32 -6.64
C GLY A 188 -13.44 -2.47 -8.15
N GLN A 189 -14.61 -2.37 -8.77
CA GLN A 189 -14.73 -2.50 -10.21
C GLN A 189 -14.20 -1.25 -10.92
N ASN A 190 -13.33 -1.44 -11.91
CA ASN A 190 -12.84 -0.39 -12.81
C ASN A 190 -12.09 0.80 -12.17
N ASN A 191 -11.62 0.70 -10.93
CA ASN A 191 -10.72 1.69 -10.35
C ASN A 191 -9.33 1.06 -10.19
N HIS A 192 -8.37 1.50 -10.99
CA HIS A 192 -7.06 0.89 -11.09
C HIS A 192 -5.95 1.91 -10.95
N SER A 193 -4.98 1.62 -10.10
CA SER A 193 -3.71 2.32 -10.01
C SER A 193 -2.63 1.48 -10.68
N MET A 194 -1.94 2.05 -11.62
CA MET A 194 -0.86 1.44 -12.38
C MET A 194 0.44 2.18 -12.09
N ILE A 195 1.46 1.48 -11.66
CA ILE A 195 2.76 2.05 -11.34
C ILE A 195 3.87 1.38 -12.14
N ASN A 196 4.78 2.17 -12.68
CA ASN A 196 6.05 1.72 -13.21
C ASN A 196 7.22 2.38 -12.45
N MET A 197 8.44 2.34 -12.98
CA MET A 197 9.62 2.90 -12.32
C MET A 197 9.60 4.44 -12.18
N GLN A 198 8.74 5.14 -12.92
CA GLN A 198 8.70 6.60 -12.93
C GLN A 198 7.33 7.18 -12.67
N TYR A 199 6.26 6.57 -13.16
CA TYR A 199 4.94 7.14 -13.14
C TYR A 199 3.97 6.28 -12.36
N ARG A 200 3.03 6.94 -11.64
CA ARG A 200 1.77 6.36 -11.23
C ARG A 200 0.66 6.96 -12.07
N TYR A 201 -0.15 6.09 -12.68
CA TYR A 201 -1.35 6.46 -13.39
C TYR A 201 -2.56 5.78 -12.76
N ILE A 202 -3.59 6.55 -12.45
CA ILE A 202 -4.84 6.06 -11.87
C ILE A 202 -5.96 6.31 -12.86
N PHE A 203 -6.73 5.27 -13.13
CA PHE A 203 -7.91 5.33 -13.98
C PHE A 203 -9.13 4.88 -13.19
N TYR A 204 -10.17 5.68 -13.20
CA TYR A 204 -11.41 5.48 -12.45
C TYR A 204 -12.58 5.02 -13.33
N GLU A 205 -13.56 4.34 -12.72
CA GLU A 205 -14.76 3.80 -13.39
C GLU A 205 -15.58 4.85 -14.15
N ASN A 206 -15.53 6.11 -13.72
CA ASN A 206 -16.23 7.24 -14.36
C ASN A 206 -15.39 7.92 -15.45
N GLY A 207 -14.21 7.39 -15.77
CA GLY A 207 -13.28 7.93 -16.76
C GLY A 207 -12.39 9.06 -16.25
N ALA A 208 -12.45 9.43 -14.96
CA ALA A 208 -11.50 10.37 -14.37
C ALA A 208 -10.11 9.75 -14.25
N GLU A 209 -9.10 10.60 -14.16
CA GLU A 209 -7.70 10.18 -14.21
C GLU A 209 -6.84 10.97 -13.22
N GLU A 210 -5.80 10.30 -12.72
CA GLU A 210 -4.66 10.94 -12.07
C GLU A 210 -3.37 10.42 -12.70
N LEU A 211 -2.36 11.28 -12.74
CA LEU A 211 -1.02 10.92 -13.19
C LEU A 211 0.02 11.68 -12.36
N TYR A 212 1.04 10.98 -11.89
CA TYR A 212 2.13 11.53 -11.08
C TYR A 212 3.49 11.07 -11.61
N ASP A 213 4.44 12.00 -11.72
CA ASP A 213 5.86 11.71 -12.01
C ASP A 213 6.58 11.49 -10.66
N LEU A 214 6.71 10.24 -10.25
CA LEU A 214 7.26 9.86 -8.94
C LEU A 214 8.75 10.23 -8.74
N GLN A 215 9.47 10.57 -9.81
CA GLN A 215 10.83 11.08 -9.72
C GLN A 215 10.87 12.56 -9.33
N LYS A 216 9.84 13.33 -9.70
CA LYS A 216 9.72 14.76 -9.39
C LYS A 216 8.77 15.03 -8.23
N ASP A 217 7.77 14.20 -8.09
CA ASP A 217 6.69 14.29 -7.11
C ASP A 217 6.46 12.92 -6.44
N PRO A 218 7.40 12.45 -5.60
CA PRO A 218 7.29 11.14 -4.94
C PRO A 218 6.14 11.06 -3.93
N GLU A 219 5.57 12.19 -3.54
CA GLU A 219 4.44 12.28 -2.59
C GLU A 219 3.09 12.41 -3.30
N GLU A 220 3.08 12.36 -4.65
CA GLU A 220 1.84 12.37 -5.46
C GLU A 220 0.95 13.60 -5.18
N ARG A 221 1.55 14.79 -5.08
CA ARG A 221 0.87 16.02 -4.69
C ARG A 221 0.14 16.72 -5.84
N TYR A 222 0.68 16.60 -7.06
CA TYR A 222 0.23 17.37 -8.21
C TYR A 222 -0.23 16.43 -9.31
N ASN A 223 -1.55 16.39 -9.55
CA ASN A 223 -2.13 15.60 -10.62
C ASN A 223 -1.85 16.24 -11.99
N ILE A 224 -0.97 15.63 -12.77
CA ILE A 224 -0.58 16.10 -14.10
C ILE A 224 -1.36 15.43 -15.24
N ALA A 225 -2.44 14.70 -14.96
CA ALA A 225 -3.21 13.96 -15.97
C ALA A 225 -3.83 14.86 -17.06
N ASN A 226 -4.05 16.15 -16.76
CA ASN A 226 -4.64 17.10 -17.71
C ASN A 226 -3.65 17.69 -18.72
N HIS A 227 -2.36 17.33 -18.67
CA HIS A 227 -1.37 17.81 -19.64
C HIS A 227 -1.45 16.99 -20.92
N GLU A 228 -1.86 17.60 -22.03
CA GLU A 228 -1.99 16.97 -23.35
C GLU A 228 -0.70 16.28 -23.83
N ALA A 229 0.47 16.83 -23.48
CA ALA A 229 1.75 16.23 -23.80
C ALA A 229 1.94 14.81 -23.22
N LEU A 230 1.13 14.42 -22.23
CA LEU A 230 1.19 13.12 -21.54
C LEU A 230 0.12 12.11 -22.06
N ASP A 231 -0.68 12.46 -23.06
CA ASP A 231 -1.75 11.59 -23.56
C ASP A 231 -1.22 10.27 -24.13
N VAL A 232 -0.05 10.29 -24.79
CA VAL A 232 0.59 9.08 -25.27
C VAL A 232 0.99 8.16 -24.12
N LEU A 233 1.58 8.71 -23.06
CA LEU A 233 1.95 7.97 -21.86
C LEU A 233 0.71 7.36 -21.19
N LYS A 234 -0.35 8.14 -21.00
CA LYS A 234 -1.62 7.65 -20.42
C LYS A 234 -2.21 6.52 -21.27
N THR A 235 -2.18 6.67 -22.60
CA THR A 235 -2.65 5.64 -23.53
C THR A 235 -1.85 4.36 -23.40
N ASP A 236 -0.53 4.45 -23.24
CA ASP A 236 0.33 3.28 -23.04
C ASP A 236 0.06 2.62 -21.68
N MET A 237 -0.08 3.39 -20.61
CA MET A 237 -0.43 2.86 -19.29
C MET A 237 -1.79 2.14 -19.31
N ARG A 238 -2.80 2.69 -20.00
CA ARG A 238 -4.13 2.07 -20.14
C ARG A 238 -4.12 0.70 -20.82
N LYS A 239 -3.12 0.37 -21.63
CA LYS A 239 -3.00 -0.97 -22.25
C LYS A 239 -2.84 -2.09 -21.20
N ASN A 240 -2.42 -1.74 -19.98
CA ASN A 240 -2.25 -2.66 -18.86
C ASN A 240 -3.52 -2.85 -18.03
N LEU A 241 -4.60 -2.10 -18.30
CA LEU A 241 -5.85 -2.26 -17.57
C LEU A 241 -6.35 -3.71 -17.63
N PRO A 242 -6.83 -4.25 -16.50
CA PRO A 242 -7.41 -5.58 -16.46
C PRO A 242 -8.54 -5.74 -17.48
N LYS A 243 -8.48 -6.80 -18.26
CA LYS A 243 -9.53 -7.12 -19.27
C LYS A 243 -10.81 -7.65 -18.63
N ILE A 244 -10.70 -8.22 -17.44
CA ILE A 244 -11.80 -8.77 -16.67
C ILE A 244 -11.94 -7.93 -15.40
N ASN A 245 -13.07 -7.25 -15.27
CA ASN A 245 -13.44 -6.49 -14.10
C ASN A 245 -14.73 -7.08 -13.51
N VAL A 246 -14.66 -7.53 -12.29
CA VAL A 246 -15.80 -8.11 -11.58
C VAL A 246 -16.34 -7.13 -10.55
N ASP A 247 -17.64 -7.20 -10.31
CA ASP A 247 -18.31 -6.41 -9.29
C ASP A 247 -17.90 -6.86 -7.89
N TRP A 248 -18.19 -6.05 -6.90
CA TRP A 248 -17.95 -6.36 -5.50
C TRP A 248 -18.66 -7.64 -5.09
N LYS A 249 -17.93 -8.52 -4.42
CA LYS A 249 -18.56 -9.69 -3.82
C LYS A 249 -19.51 -9.26 -2.70
N VAL A 250 -20.69 -9.89 -2.63
CA VAL A 250 -21.63 -9.69 -1.52
C VAL A 250 -20.92 -9.94 -0.18
N GLY A 251 -21.04 -8.98 0.75
CA GLY A 251 -20.34 -9.01 2.03
C GLY A 251 -18.94 -8.43 2.03
N SER A 252 -18.50 -7.83 0.90
CA SER A 252 -17.23 -7.10 0.80
C SER A 252 -17.24 -5.78 1.58
N SER A 253 -16.09 -5.10 1.65
CA SER A 253 -15.92 -3.80 2.34
C SER A 253 -16.84 -2.70 1.84
N HIS A 254 -17.31 -2.76 0.61
CA HIS A 254 -18.33 -1.86 0.07
C HIS A 254 -19.64 -1.92 0.88
N ILE A 255 -20.10 -3.12 1.21
CA ILE A 255 -21.29 -3.34 2.03
C ILE A 255 -21.02 -2.94 3.49
N ILE A 256 -19.81 -3.10 4.00
CA ILE A 256 -19.42 -2.65 5.33
C ILE A 256 -19.56 -1.13 5.48
N ASN A 257 -19.19 -0.35 4.47
CA ASN A 257 -19.39 1.10 4.48
C ASN A 257 -20.88 1.47 4.61
N ASP A 258 -21.77 0.75 3.94
CA ASP A 258 -23.23 0.95 4.07
C ASP A 258 -23.73 0.55 5.47
N TYR A 259 -23.19 -0.51 6.06
CA TYR A 259 -23.47 -0.90 7.44
C TYR A 259 -23.12 0.24 8.42
N PHE A 260 -21.93 0.80 8.32
CA PHE A 260 -21.51 1.88 9.21
C PHE A 260 -22.31 3.17 9.02
N LYS A 261 -22.67 3.52 7.78
CA LYS A 261 -23.58 4.66 7.50
C LYS A 261 -24.95 4.47 8.18
N ARG A 262 -25.50 3.27 8.13
CA ARG A 262 -26.79 2.94 8.80
C ARG A 262 -26.66 3.01 10.32
N THR A 263 -25.60 2.44 10.87
CA THR A 263 -25.35 2.40 12.32
C THR A 263 -25.12 3.80 12.87
N SER A 264 -24.37 4.65 12.18
CA SER A 264 -24.16 6.05 12.56
C SER A 264 -25.46 6.86 12.54
N LYS A 265 -26.36 6.59 11.59
CA LYS A 265 -27.71 7.18 11.57
C LYS A 265 -28.56 6.73 12.75
N GLN A 266 -28.51 5.45 13.11
CA GLN A 266 -29.25 4.90 14.25
C GLN A 266 -28.80 5.50 15.58
N ILE A 267 -27.48 5.62 15.79
CA ILE A 267 -26.91 6.24 16.99
C ILE A 267 -27.30 7.72 17.11
N LYS A 268 -27.31 8.48 16.00
CA LYS A 268 -27.77 9.88 15.99
C LYS A 268 -29.25 10.01 16.31
N ASN A 269 -30.09 9.07 15.87
CA ASN A 269 -31.52 9.08 16.13
C ASN A 269 -31.88 8.64 17.55
N GLN A 270 -31.03 7.86 18.23
CA GLN A 270 -31.22 7.47 19.62
C GLN A 270 -30.78 8.55 20.63
N LYS A 271 -30.01 9.56 20.15
CA LYS A 271 -29.56 10.70 20.98
C LYS A 271 -30.47 11.94 20.83
N LYS A 272 -31.54 11.85 20.03
CA LYS A 272 -32.62 12.82 19.97
C LYS A 272 -33.85 12.30 20.77
#